data_557f09882688cfef114357f424fd2311
#
_entry.id   557f09882688cfef114357f424fd2311
#
_cell.length_a   1.000
_cell.length_b   1.000
_cell.length_c   1.000
_cell.angle_alpha   90.00
_cell.angle_beta   90.00
_cell.angle_gamma   90.00
#
_symmetry.space_group_name_H-M   'P 1'
#
loop_
_entity.id
_entity.type
_entity.pdbx_description
1 polymer ?
#
loop_
_entity_poly.entity_id
_entity_poly.type
_entity_poly.pdbx_seq_one_letter_code
_entity_poly.pdbx_strand_id
1 'polypeptide(L)'
;ETLSRITDRSDRSTAILFGDGAGAVVLRPSAEAGVLSTHLHADGEYRDLLYSRGGVSRGFLDPETGEADIAIRMAGNEVFKLAVTKLGAAVDEALAANSLEKSAIDWLIPHQANIRIIQAMARRLDMPMERVILTIQEHGNTSAASVPMALDVGVRDGRIKRGDTLLLEAFGGGFTWGSALVKY
;
A
#
# COMPACT_ATOMS: atom_id res chain seq x y z
N GLU A 1 11.48 2.03 4.56
CA GLU A 1 10.99 3.28 5.13
C GLU A 1 11.26 3.39 6.63
N THR A 2 11.44 4.62 7.11
CA THR A 2 11.64 4.97 8.52
C THR A 2 10.67 6.08 8.91
N LEU A 3 9.36 5.80 8.79
CA LEU A 3 8.31 6.79 9.00
C LEU A 3 8.24 7.31 10.43
N SER A 4 8.75 6.54 11.41
CA SER A 4 8.84 6.99 12.80
C SER A 4 9.65 8.28 12.98
N ARG A 5 10.58 8.59 12.06
CA ARG A 5 11.41 9.79 12.07
C ARG A 5 10.70 11.05 11.62
N ILE A 6 9.64 10.90 10.83
CA ILE A 6 8.85 12.02 10.28
C ILE A 6 7.40 11.99 10.78
N THR A 7 7.13 11.22 11.82
CA THR A 7 5.82 11.18 12.47
C THR A 7 5.79 12.17 13.63
N ASP A 8 4.81 13.07 13.63
CA ASP A 8 4.56 13.98 14.73
C ASP A 8 3.92 13.20 15.90
N ARG A 9 4.68 13.00 16.97
CA ARG A 9 4.21 12.25 18.14
C ARG A 9 3.15 12.98 18.96
N SER A 10 2.98 14.28 18.75
CA SER A 10 1.93 15.08 19.36
C SER A 10 0.60 14.98 18.61
N ASP A 11 0.64 14.70 17.31
CA ASP A 11 -0.55 14.45 16.49
C ASP A 11 -0.99 12.97 16.62
N ARG A 12 -1.93 12.72 17.50
CA ARG A 12 -2.45 11.38 17.76
C ARG A 12 -3.09 10.71 16.53
N SER A 13 -3.54 11.48 15.54
CA SER A 13 -4.16 10.95 14.32
C SER A 13 -3.16 10.26 13.40
N THR A 14 -1.90 10.62 13.47
CA THR A 14 -0.79 10.06 12.69
C THR A 14 0.17 9.22 13.52
N ALA A 15 0.41 9.61 14.77
CA ALA A 15 1.39 8.99 15.66
C ALA A 15 1.19 7.48 15.90
N ILE A 16 -0.06 7.02 15.87
CA ILE A 16 -0.43 5.63 16.14
C ILE A 16 -0.45 4.75 14.88
N LEU A 17 -0.22 5.33 13.70
CA LEU A 17 -0.42 4.62 12.43
C LEU A 17 0.88 4.07 11.86
N PHE A 18 1.93 4.91 11.83
CA PHE A 18 3.11 4.65 11.04
C PHE A 18 4.15 3.81 11.77
N GLY A 19 4.80 2.93 11.03
CA GLY A 19 5.91 2.09 11.48
C GLY A 19 7.09 2.12 10.52
N ASP A 20 8.18 1.52 10.95
CA ASP A 20 9.40 1.37 10.16
C ASP A 20 9.50 -0.06 9.63
N GLY A 21 10.01 -0.21 8.42
CA GLY A 21 10.18 -1.52 7.82
C GLY A 21 10.92 -1.48 6.50
N ALA A 22 11.40 -2.64 6.08
CA ALA A 22 12.02 -2.86 4.79
C ALA A 22 11.59 -4.21 4.22
N GLY A 23 11.43 -4.26 2.90
CA GLY A 23 11.16 -5.49 2.18
C GLY A 23 11.91 -5.50 0.86
N ALA A 24 12.29 -6.68 0.40
CA ALA A 24 12.98 -6.88 -0.86
C ALA A 24 12.48 -8.14 -1.56
N VAL A 25 12.44 -8.10 -2.88
CA VAL A 25 12.13 -9.25 -3.73
C VAL A 25 13.19 -9.38 -4.81
N VAL A 26 13.50 -10.60 -5.21
CA VAL A 26 14.38 -10.88 -6.35
C VAL A 26 13.54 -11.30 -7.53
N LEU A 27 13.59 -10.54 -8.61
CA LEU A 27 12.95 -10.87 -9.89
C LEU A 27 13.99 -11.48 -10.84
N ARG A 28 13.57 -12.52 -11.55
CA ARG A 28 14.38 -13.16 -12.61
C ARG A 28 13.53 -13.42 -13.83
N PRO A 29 14.11 -13.48 -15.03
CA PRO A 29 13.41 -13.96 -16.21
C PRO A 29 12.85 -15.37 -15.98
N SER A 30 11.63 -15.62 -16.45
CA SER A 30 10.98 -16.93 -16.38
C SER A 30 10.23 -17.18 -17.68
N ALA A 31 10.17 -18.44 -18.09
CA ALA A 31 9.29 -18.90 -19.16
C ALA A 31 7.86 -19.19 -18.65
N GLU A 32 7.70 -19.27 -17.35
CA GLU A 32 6.40 -19.44 -16.69
C GLU A 32 5.80 -18.06 -16.33
N ALA A 33 4.52 -18.05 -16.04
CA ALA A 33 3.85 -16.85 -15.59
C ALA A 33 4.47 -16.34 -14.27
N GLY A 34 4.56 -15.03 -14.14
CA GLY A 34 5.07 -14.33 -12.97
C GLY A 34 4.27 -13.04 -12.80
N VAL A 35 4.84 -11.88 -13.06
CA VAL A 35 4.07 -10.63 -13.11
C VAL A 35 3.21 -10.65 -14.37
N LEU A 36 1.89 -10.74 -14.21
CA LEU A 36 0.92 -10.82 -15.30
C LEU A 36 0.62 -9.41 -15.84
N SER A 37 0.38 -8.45 -14.95
CA SER A 37 0.18 -7.05 -15.30
C SER A 37 0.49 -6.14 -14.13
N THR A 38 0.77 -4.87 -14.44
CA THR A 38 0.92 -3.78 -13.46
C THR A 38 0.16 -2.57 -13.96
N HIS A 39 -0.53 -1.88 -13.05
CA HIS A 39 -1.35 -0.71 -13.33
C HIS A 39 -0.96 0.38 -12.35
N LEU A 40 -0.42 1.49 -12.85
CA LEU A 40 0.13 2.57 -12.04
C LEU A 40 -0.54 3.89 -12.42
N HIS A 41 -0.96 4.64 -11.41
CA HIS A 41 -1.67 5.90 -11.57
C HIS A 41 -1.12 6.96 -10.63
N ALA A 42 -1.27 8.22 -11.04
CA ALA A 42 -0.95 9.37 -10.21
C ALA A 42 -1.93 10.52 -10.48
N ASP A 43 -2.24 11.28 -9.44
CA ASP A 43 -3.09 12.46 -9.52
C ASP A 43 -2.62 13.51 -8.52
N GLY A 44 -1.94 14.53 -9.00
CA GLY A 44 -1.35 15.60 -8.20
C GLY A 44 -2.35 16.60 -7.62
N GLU A 45 -3.62 16.55 -8.02
CA GLU A 45 -4.67 17.40 -7.46
C GLU A 45 -4.84 17.19 -5.95
N TYR A 46 -4.58 15.96 -5.46
CA TYR A 46 -4.76 15.57 -4.07
C TYR A 46 -3.49 15.64 -3.21
N ARG A 47 -2.40 16.24 -3.70
CA ARG A 47 -1.09 16.28 -3.03
C ARG A 47 -1.12 16.80 -1.61
N ASP A 48 -2.02 17.76 -1.31
CA ASP A 48 -2.11 18.41 -0.02
C ASP A 48 -2.93 17.63 1.03
N LEU A 49 -3.43 16.42 0.67
CA LEU A 49 -4.17 15.55 1.58
C LEU A 49 -3.27 14.54 2.33
N LEU A 50 -2.09 14.23 1.80
CA LEU A 50 -1.11 13.35 2.45
C LEU A 50 0.29 13.72 1.95
N TYR A 51 1.07 14.40 2.78
CA TYR A 51 2.36 14.95 2.39
C TYR A 51 3.30 15.16 3.59
N SER A 52 4.58 15.38 3.30
CA SER A 52 5.57 16.01 4.19
C SER A 52 6.13 17.23 3.46
N ARG A 53 6.24 18.36 4.14
CA ARG A 53 6.76 19.59 3.53
C ARG A 53 8.27 19.56 3.40
N GLY A 54 8.97 19.06 4.43
CA GLY A 54 10.42 18.95 4.43
C GLY A 54 10.93 17.61 3.95
N GLY A 55 12.22 17.52 3.69
CA GLY A 55 12.90 16.29 3.27
C GLY A 55 14.24 16.57 2.59
N VAL A 56 14.90 15.51 2.10
CA VAL A 56 16.26 15.58 1.53
C VAL A 56 16.35 16.59 0.38
N SER A 57 15.37 16.61 -0.50
CA SER A 57 15.40 17.46 -1.70
C SER A 57 14.95 18.90 -1.45
N ARG A 58 14.22 19.17 -0.38
CA ARG A 58 13.68 20.52 -0.07
C ARG A 58 14.33 21.16 1.16
N GLY A 59 15.06 20.39 1.94
CA GLY A 59 15.56 20.78 3.26
C GLY A 59 14.62 20.34 4.38
N PHE A 60 15.12 20.41 5.59
CA PHE A 60 14.42 19.89 6.79
C PHE A 60 13.75 21.00 7.61
N LEU A 61 14.06 22.25 7.31
CA LEU A 61 13.54 23.41 8.03
C LEU A 61 12.55 24.17 7.15
N ASP A 62 11.52 24.70 7.80
CA ASP A 62 10.63 25.67 7.19
C ASP A 62 11.41 26.97 6.92
N PRO A 63 11.43 27.50 5.69
CA PRO A 63 12.23 28.66 5.34
C PRO A 63 11.73 29.97 6.00
N GLU A 64 10.49 30.02 6.47
CA GLU A 64 9.90 31.20 7.09
C GLU A 64 10.12 31.20 8.61
N THR A 65 9.97 30.03 9.25
CA THR A 65 10.04 29.91 10.71
C THR A 65 11.40 29.40 11.21
N GLY A 66 12.19 28.74 10.36
CA GLY A 66 13.43 28.08 10.75
C GLY A 66 13.24 26.80 11.57
N GLU A 67 12.00 26.36 11.79
CA GLU A 67 11.67 25.13 12.54
C GLU A 67 11.64 23.89 11.63
N ALA A 68 11.80 22.74 12.23
CA ALA A 68 11.71 21.48 11.49
C ALA A 68 10.27 21.23 10.99
N ASP A 69 10.11 21.09 9.66
CA ASP A 69 8.82 20.81 9.02
C ASP A 69 8.88 19.54 8.16
N ILE A 70 9.24 18.45 8.80
CA ILE A 70 9.36 17.12 8.16
C ILE A 70 8.21 16.18 8.51
N ALA A 71 7.28 16.61 9.35
CA ALA A 71 6.20 15.76 9.82
C ALA A 71 5.21 15.41 8.70
N ILE A 72 4.74 14.15 8.71
CA ILE A 72 3.65 13.72 7.83
C ILE A 72 2.37 14.46 8.24
N ARG A 73 1.70 15.04 7.26
CA ARG A 73 0.39 15.67 7.38
C ARG A 73 -0.63 14.85 6.61
N MET A 74 -1.79 14.58 7.21
CA MET A 74 -2.80 13.72 6.58
C MET A 74 -4.23 14.16 6.91
N ALA A 75 -5.04 14.34 5.87
CA ALA A 75 -6.49 14.49 5.96
C ALA A 75 -7.15 13.10 5.89
N GLY A 76 -7.13 12.36 7.00
CA GLY A 76 -7.41 10.92 7.03
C GLY A 76 -8.76 10.50 6.46
N ASN A 77 -9.82 11.29 6.64
CA ASN A 77 -11.16 10.96 6.09
C ASN A 77 -11.21 11.07 4.56
N GLU A 78 -10.59 12.10 4.00
CA GLU A 78 -10.50 12.33 2.56
C GLU A 78 -9.61 11.27 1.91
N VAL A 79 -8.45 11.01 2.52
CA VAL A 79 -7.53 9.93 2.10
C VAL A 79 -8.25 8.58 2.06
N PHE A 80 -9.01 8.24 3.10
CA PHE A 80 -9.79 6.99 3.14
C PHE A 80 -10.75 6.85 1.96
N LYS A 81 -11.57 7.89 1.70
CA LYS A 81 -12.59 7.86 0.61
C LYS A 81 -11.95 7.69 -0.75
N LEU A 82 -10.87 8.44 -1.00
CA LEU A 82 -10.14 8.39 -2.27
C LEU A 82 -9.42 7.05 -2.45
N ALA A 83 -8.76 6.55 -1.40
CA ALA A 83 -8.08 5.26 -1.44
C ALA A 83 -9.04 4.13 -1.84
N VAL A 84 -10.21 4.03 -1.20
CA VAL A 84 -11.20 2.99 -1.52
C VAL A 84 -11.68 3.11 -2.97
N THR A 85 -11.92 4.32 -3.45
CA THR A 85 -12.40 4.55 -4.83
C THR A 85 -11.32 4.21 -5.85
N LYS A 86 -10.10 4.74 -5.67
CA LYS A 86 -8.99 4.61 -6.64
C LYS A 86 -8.45 3.18 -6.67
N LEU A 87 -8.25 2.54 -5.51
CA LEU A 87 -7.86 1.13 -5.45
C LEU A 87 -8.92 0.22 -6.07
N GLY A 88 -10.21 0.49 -5.79
CA GLY A 88 -11.28 -0.27 -6.41
C GLY A 88 -11.24 -0.24 -7.94
N ALA A 89 -10.95 0.91 -8.53
CA ALA A 89 -10.80 1.03 -9.98
C ALA A 89 -9.55 0.28 -10.50
N ALA A 90 -8.43 0.35 -9.76
CA ALA A 90 -7.20 -0.37 -10.13
C ALA A 90 -7.36 -1.90 -10.05
N VAL A 91 -8.17 -2.40 -9.12
CA VAL A 91 -8.54 -3.83 -9.05
C VAL A 91 -9.35 -4.25 -10.27
N ASP A 92 -10.39 -3.49 -10.62
CA ASP A 92 -11.22 -3.79 -11.79
C ASP A 92 -10.39 -3.76 -13.08
N GLU A 93 -9.49 -2.80 -13.21
CA GLU A 93 -8.55 -2.69 -14.33
C GLU A 93 -7.63 -3.91 -14.42
N ALA A 94 -7.03 -4.35 -13.31
CA ALA A 94 -6.16 -5.52 -13.28
C ALA A 94 -6.89 -6.81 -13.68
N LEU A 95 -8.12 -7.01 -13.20
CA LEU A 95 -8.96 -8.14 -13.56
C LEU A 95 -9.32 -8.12 -15.06
N ALA A 96 -9.77 -6.95 -15.56
CA ALA A 96 -10.14 -6.79 -16.97
C ALA A 96 -8.95 -7.01 -17.92
N ALA A 97 -7.78 -6.46 -17.60
CA ALA A 97 -6.56 -6.61 -18.40
C ALA A 97 -6.09 -8.06 -18.55
N ASN A 98 -6.45 -8.91 -17.59
CA ASN A 98 -6.08 -10.33 -17.58
C ASN A 98 -7.25 -11.27 -17.90
N SER A 99 -8.42 -10.72 -18.22
CA SER A 99 -9.66 -11.50 -18.46
C SER A 99 -9.97 -12.46 -17.30
N LEU A 100 -9.77 -12.00 -16.07
CA LEU A 100 -9.99 -12.77 -14.86
C LEU A 100 -11.22 -12.28 -14.09
N GLU A 101 -11.91 -13.22 -13.47
CA GLU A 101 -12.95 -12.96 -12.49
C GLU A 101 -12.32 -12.81 -11.08
N LYS A 102 -13.01 -12.13 -10.17
CA LYS A 102 -12.59 -11.94 -8.77
C LYS A 102 -12.23 -13.26 -8.06
N SER A 103 -12.96 -14.33 -8.37
CA SER A 103 -12.75 -15.66 -7.80
C SER A 103 -11.41 -16.29 -8.17
N ALA A 104 -10.75 -15.82 -9.23
CA ALA A 104 -9.44 -16.29 -9.66
C ALA A 104 -8.28 -15.75 -8.80
N ILE A 105 -8.55 -14.74 -7.95
CA ILE A 105 -7.56 -14.22 -7.02
C ILE A 105 -7.50 -15.11 -5.78
N ASP A 106 -6.35 -15.73 -5.53
CA ASP A 106 -6.16 -16.56 -4.35
C ASP A 106 -5.87 -15.73 -3.09
N TRP A 107 -5.05 -14.71 -3.20
CA TRP A 107 -4.66 -13.85 -2.09
C TRP A 107 -4.66 -12.38 -2.45
N LEU A 108 -5.19 -11.54 -1.55
CA LEU A 108 -5.02 -10.10 -1.56
C LEU A 108 -3.85 -9.73 -0.63
N ILE A 109 -2.87 -9.00 -1.16
CA ILE A 109 -1.70 -8.50 -0.42
C ILE A 109 -1.69 -6.97 -0.53
N PRO A 110 -2.50 -6.30 0.30
CA PRO A 110 -2.66 -4.85 0.22
C PRO A 110 -1.55 -4.11 0.97
N HIS A 111 -1.32 -2.86 0.60
CA HIS A 111 -0.63 -1.91 1.45
C HIS A 111 -1.33 -1.85 2.83
N GLN A 112 -0.54 -1.94 3.90
CA GLN A 112 -1.03 -1.99 5.28
C GLN A 112 -1.30 -0.57 5.84
N ALA A 113 -2.13 0.20 5.13
CA ALA A 113 -2.42 1.59 5.48
C ALA A 113 -3.37 1.72 6.67
N ASN A 114 -4.49 0.99 6.59
CA ASN A 114 -5.60 1.04 7.55
C ASN A 114 -6.50 -0.18 7.36
N ILE A 115 -6.83 -0.86 8.43
CA ILE A 115 -7.67 -2.08 8.39
C ILE A 115 -9.02 -1.83 7.70
N ARG A 116 -9.60 -0.62 7.81
CA ARG A 116 -10.89 -0.30 7.17
C ARG A 116 -10.77 -0.22 5.65
N ILE A 117 -9.65 0.30 5.11
CA ILE A 117 -9.36 0.29 3.67
C ILE A 117 -9.22 -1.16 3.20
N ILE A 118 -8.40 -1.96 3.89
CA ILE A 118 -8.18 -3.39 3.57
C ILE A 118 -9.50 -4.15 3.54
N GLN A 119 -10.36 -3.97 4.54
CA GLN A 119 -11.69 -4.58 4.58
C GLN A 119 -12.60 -4.12 3.43
N ALA A 120 -12.50 -2.85 3.02
CA ALA A 120 -13.27 -2.36 1.88
C ALA A 120 -12.83 -3.02 0.57
N MET A 121 -11.52 -3.25 0.39
CA MET A 121 -10.98 -3.94 -0.79
C MET A 121 -11.33 -5.42 -0.79
N ALA A 122 -11.25 -6.11 0.34
CA ALA A 122 -11.70 -7.49 0.47
C ALA A 122 -13.19 -7.64 0.07
N ARG A 123 -14.06 -6.74 0.57
CA ARG A 123 -15.47 -6.72 0.16
C ARG A 123 -15.67 -6.47 -1.34
N ARG A 124 -14.87 -5.58 -1.95
CA ARG A 124 -14.95 -5.33 -3.39
C ARG A 124 -14.61 -6.56 -4.22
N LEU A 125 -13.67 -7.36 -3.73
CA LEU A 125 -13.29 -8.65 -4.35
C LEU A 125 -14.24 -9.81 -4.00
N ASP A 126 -15.27 -9.57 -3.17
CA ASP A 126 -16.11 -10.63 -2.60
C ASP A 126 -15.25 -11.71 -1.88
N MET A 127 -14.15 -11.28 -1.27
CA MET A 127 -13.11 -12.12 -0.67
C MET A 127 -13.25 -12.13 0.87
N PRO A 128 -13.19 -13.32 1.50
CA PRO A 128 -13.16 -13.41 2.95
C PRO A 128 -11.80 -12.91 3.50
N MET A 129 -11.80 -12.35 4.70
CA MET A 129 -10.59 -11.75 5.30
C MET A 129 -9.46 -12.76 5.54
N GLU A 130 -9.78 -14.05 5.62
CA GLU A 130 -8.82 -15.15 5.74
C GLU A 130 -7.93 -15.30 4.50
N ARG A 131 -8.35 -14.75 3.35
CA ARG A 131 -7.58 -14.69 2.10
C ARG A 131 -6.90 -13.34 1.89
N VAL A 132 -6.83 -12.51 2.92
CA VAL A 132 -6.09 -11.24 2.94
C VAL A 132 -4.87 -11.40 3.85
N ILE A 133 -3.70 -11.06 3.34
CA ILE A 133 -2.49 -11.08 4.17
C ILE A 133 -2.45 -9.80 4.99
N LEU A 134 -2.55 -9.94 6.30
CA LEU A 134 -2.54 -8.84 7.27
C LEU A 134 -1.25 -8.89 8.10
N THR A 135 -0.62 -7.74 8.25
CA THR A 135 0.57 -7.51 9.10
C THR A 135 0.50 -6.16 9.80
N ILE A 136 -0.58 -5.42 9.60
CA ILE A 136 -0.76 -4.07 10.16
C ILE A 136 -0.77 -4.06 11.70
N GLN A 137 -1.25 -5.12 12.34
CA GLN A 137 -1.31 -5.24 13.79
C GLN A 137 0.08 -5.43 14.43
N GLU A 138 1.05 -5.98 13.67
CA GLU A 138 2.43 -6.19 14.14
C GLU A 138 3.35 -5.03 13.76
N HIS A 139 3.16 -4.45 12.58
CA HIS A 139 4.13 -3.53 11.98
C HIS A 139 3.59 -2.12 11.75
N GLY A 140 2.27 -1.91 11.85
CA GLY A 140 1.65 -0.65 11.48
C GLY A 140 1.75 -0.39 9.96
N ASN A 141 1.65 0.89 9.60
CA ASN A 141 1.84 1.35 8.23
C ASN A 141 3.33 1.62 7.98
N THR A 142 4.01 0.69 7.33
CA THR A 142 5.42 0.82 6.94
C THR A 142 5.59 1.33 5.50
N SER A 143 4.60 2.07 4.96
CA SER A 143 4.61 2.61 3.60
C SER A 143 4.88 1.54 2.54
N ALA A 144 5.80 1.80 1.59
CA ALA A 144 6.12 0.87 0.50
C ALA A 144 6.62 -0.50 0.98
N ALA A 145 7.23 -0.58 2.17
CA ALA A 145 7.71 -1.86 2.73
C ALA A 145 6.58 -2.80 3.11
N SER A 146 5.36 -2.30 3.36
CA SER A 146 4.24 -3.09 3.89
C SER A 146 3.82 -4.24 2.96
N VAL A 147 3.83 -4.03 1.65
CA VAL A 147 3.44 -5.06 0.66
C VAL A 147 4.45 -6.20 0.62
N PRO A 148 5.77 -5.96 0.41
CA PRO A 148 6.76 -7.04 0.40
C PRO A 148 6.91 -7.72 1.77
N MET A 149 6.72 -7.01 2.89
CA MET A 149 6.70 -7.62 4.23
C MET A 149 5.50 -8.56 4.38
N ALA A 150 4.31 -8.15 3.96
CA ALA A 150 3.12 -9.00 4.00
C ALA A 150 3.28 -10.21 3.08
N LEU A 151 3.85 -10.03 1.88
CA LEU A 151 4.17 -11.15 0.98
C LEU A 151 5.12 -12.15 1.64
N ASP A 152 6.20 -11.68 2.26
CA ASP A 152 7.17 -12.55 2.97
C ASP A 152 6.49 -13.36 4.08
N VAL A 153 5.64 -12.73 4.89
CA VAL A 153 4.87 -13.41 5.95
C VAL A 153 3.98 -14.50 5.35
N GLY A 154 3.17 -14.18 4.33
CA GLY A 154 2.26 -15.14 3.72
C GLY A 154 2.97 -16.34 3.04
N VAL A 155 4.17 -16.11 2.50
CA VAL A 155 5.00 -17.17 1.94
C VAL A 155 5.63 -18.03 3.02
N ARG A 156 6.23 -17.42 4.06
CA ARG A 156 6.92 -18.16 5.12
C ARG A 156 6.01 -18.97 6.01
N ASP A 157 4.80 -18.51 6.26
CA ASP A 157 3.82 -19.26 7.06
C ASP A 157 3.05 -20.32 6.24
N GLY A 158 3.32 -20.41 4.93
CA GLY A 158 2.78 -21.43 4.04
C GLY A 158 1.36 -21.19 3.56
N ARG A 159 0.78 -20.01 3.81
CA ARG A 159 -0.52 -19.63 3.22
C ARG A 159 -0.38 -19.48 1.70
N ILE A 160 0.59 -18.69 1.25
CA ILE A 160 0.87 -18.47 -0.18
C ILE A 160 1.73 -19.61 -0.72
N LYS A 161 1.30 -20.24 -1.80
CA LYS A 161 1.96 -21.37 -2.44
C LYS A 161 2.25 -21.10 -3.91
N ARG A 162 3.21 -21.82 -4.46
CA ARG A 162 3.49 -21.76 -5.91
C ARG A 162 2.24 -22.13 -6.70
N GLY A 163 1.93 -21.30 -7.69
CA GLY A 163 0.73 -21.40 -8.50
C GLY A 163 -0.43 -20.53 -8.03
N ASP A 164 -0.36 -19.89 -6.84
CA ASP A 164 -1.40 -18.97 -6.40
C ASP A 164 -1.37 -17.67 -7.23
N THR A 165 -2.54 -17.09 -7.43
CA THR A 165 -2.74 -15.79 -8.07
C THR A 165 -2.86 -14.74 -6.99
N LEU A 166 -1.92 -13.80 -6.99
CA LEU A 166 -1.80 -12.75 -5.98
C LEU A 166 -2.20 -11.40 -6.58
N LEU A 167 -3.05 -10.65 -5.88
CA LEU A 167 -3.30 -9.25 -6.17
C LEU A 167 -2.60 -8.39 -5.12
N LEU A 168 -1.60 -7.63 -5.56
CA LEU A 168 -0.92 -6.63 -4.76
C LEU A 168 -1.52 -5.27 -5.09
N GLU A 169 -1.78 -4.45 -4.09
CA GLU A 169 -2.29 -3.09 -4.29
C GLU A 169 -1.69 -2.11 -3.28
N ALA A 170 -1.52 -0.88 -3.69
CA ALA A 170 -1.03 0.19 -2.84
C ALA A 170 -1.60 1.55 -3.23
N PHE A 171 -1.70 2.43 -2.23
CA PHE A 171 -2.11 3.82 -2.36
C PHE A 171 -1.27 4.67 -1.42
N GLY A 172 -0.83 5.84 -1.87
CA GLY A 172 0.01 6.72 -1.09
C GLY A 172 -0.06 8.18 -1.51
N GLY A 173 0.73 9.00 -0.82
CA GLY A 173 0.85 10.43 -1.10
C GLY A 173 1.23 10.69 -2.54
N GLY A 174 0.69 11.77 -3.07
CA GLY A 174 0.84 12.20 -4.43
C GLY A 174 -0.43 12.79 -5.03
N PHE A 175 -1.61 12.15 -5.15
CA PHE A 175 -1.73 10.72 -4.85
C PHE A 175 -1.13 9.85 -5.92
N THR A 176 -0.60 8.72 -5.49
CA THR A 176 -0.21 7.63 -6.37
C THR A 176 -0.87 6.34 -5.91
N TRP A 177 -1.26 5.49 -6.84
CA TRP A 177 -1.83 4.19 -6.52
C TRP A 177 -1.55 3.20 -7.64
N GLY A 178 -1.68 1.94 -7.33
CA GLY A 178 -1.51 0.91 -8.34
C GLY A 178 -1.84 -0.47 -7.84
N SER A 179 -1.87 -1.38 -8.80
CA SER A 179 -2.01 -2.81 -8.58
C SER A 179 -1.00 -3.60 -9.40
N ALA A 180 -0.67 -4.79 -8.92
CA ALA A 180 0.07 -5.78 -9.67
C ALA A 180 -0.60 -7.14 -9.49
N LEU A 181 -0.85 -7.82 -10.60
CA LEU A 181 -1.34 -9.19 -10.62
C LEU A 181 -0.16 -10.12 -10.88
N VAL A 182 0.00 -11.10 -9.99
CA VAL A 182 1.17 -11.99 -10.00
C VAL A 182 0.71 -13.44 -9.91
N LYS A 183 1.27 -14.30 -10.76
CA LYS A 183 1.23 -15.77 -10.61
C LYS A 183 2.49 -16.18 -9.87
N TYR A 184 2.35 -16.60 -8.60
CA TYR A 184 3.48 -16.86 -7.70
C TYR A 184 4.23 -18.15 -8.00
#